data_c9278e4c861bd066223060b7fb984284
#
_entry.id   c9278e4c861bd066223060b7fb984284
#
_cell.length_a   1.000
_cell.length_b   1.000
_cell.length_c   1.000
_cell.angle_alpha   90.00
_cell.angle_beta   90.00
_cell.angle_gamma   90.00
#
_symmetry.space_group_name_H-M   'P 1'
#
loop_
_entity.id
_entity.type
_entity.pdbx_description
1 polymer ?
#
loop_
_entity_poly.entity_id
_entity_poly.type
_entity_poly.pdbx_seq_one_letter_code
_entity_poly.pdbx_strand_id
1 'polypeptide(L)'
;PIHKARRVVEEILGKGHVTPSWLALIGQDVDPRTARVLRLPSPEGLLITEVLDGPAAKAGLKPGDVVRGLDGHPVSDRDVYLSLLRNHQPGDDLALEYYRDGKAATVTLSPAVFDDKTAENLAQRRWGATVKDGRNGAVVDSVRPGSPAEGLGLAKGDLIAGVGGRAVKGKTDYLDAFRRAYLNQQILLRVVRGNRVYQVRMGL
;
A
#
# COMPACT_ATOMS: atom_id res chain seq x y z
N PRO A 1 -12.68 5.33 -22.95
CA PRO A 1 -13.47 5.43 -21.69
C PRO A 1 -14.41 4.25 -21.48
N ILE A 2 -15.20 3.83 -22.49
CA ILE A 2 -16.23 2.76 -22.37
C ILE A 2 -15.62 1.40 -22.01
N HIS A 3 -14.48 1.02 -22.59
CA HIS A 3 -13.81 -0.25 -22.28
C HIS A 3 -13.33 -0.34 -20.83
N LYS A 4 -12.86 0.77 -20.26
CA LYS A 4 -12.47 0.82 -18.83
C LYS A 4 -13.68 0.61 -17.91
N ALA A 5 -14.80 1.29 -18.20
CA ALA A 5 -16.03 1.15 -17.42
C ALA A 5 -16.58 -0.30 -17.47
N ARG A 6 -16.61 -0.91 -18.64
CA ARG A 6 -17.08 -2.29 -18.81
C ARG A 6 -16.26 -3.28 -17.98
N ARG A 7 -14.93 -3.19 -18.02
CA ARG A 7 -14.02 -4.07 -17.25
C ARG A 7 -14.21 -3.91 -15.74
N VAL A 8 -14.38 -2.65 -15.26
CA VAL A 8 -14.67 -2.38 -13.84
C VAL A 8 -15.99 -3.03 -13.42
N VAL A 9 -17.03 -2.92 -14.26
CA VAL A 9 -18.33 -3.58 -14.00
C VAL A 9 -18.19 -5.09 -13.98
N GLU A 10 -17.49 -5.68 -14.94
CA GLU A 10 -17.24 -7.13 -15.00
C GLU A 10 -16.47 -7.62 -13.77
N GLU A 11 -15.48 -6.85 -13.29
CA GLU A 11 -14.71 -7.18 -12.09
C GLU A 11 -15.57 -7.09 -10.83
N ILE A 12 -16.41 -6.05 -10.70
CA ILE A 12 -17.37 -5.91 -9.60
C ILE A 12 -18.39 -7.05 -9.60
N LEU A 13 -18.93 -7.40 -10.76
CA LEU A 13 -19.90 -8.50 -10.88
C LEU A 13 -19.27 -9.87 -10.59
N GLY A 14 -18.01 -10.07 -10.99
CA GLY A 14 -17.30 -11.34 -10.79
C GLY A 14 -16.68 -11.53 -9.40
N LYS A 15 -16.11 -10.45 -8.82
CA LYS A 15 -15.33 -10.51 -7.57
C LYS A 15 -15.93 -9.70 -6.41
N GLY A 16 -16.97 -8.91 -6.67
CA GLY A 16 -17.57 -8.02 -5.68
C GLY A 16 -16.75 -6.76 -5.36
N HIS A 17 -15.55 -6.61 -5.91
CA HIS A 17 -14.67 -5.45 -5.71
C HIS A 17 -13.72 -5.29 -6.89
N VAL A 18 -13.18 -4.08 -7.04
CA VAL A 18 -12.12 -3.78 -8.01
C VAL A 18 -10.77 -3.99 -7.34
N THR A 19 -9.94 -4.85 -7.93
CA THR A 19 -8.58 -5.07 -7.44
C THR A 19 -7.70 -3.87 -7.81
N PRO A 20 -7.09 -3.18 -6.84
CA PRO A 20 -6.31 -1.99 -7.14
C PRO A 20 -5.03 -2.33 -7.89
N SER A 21 -4.59 -1.37 -8.69
CA SER A 21 -3.28 -1.36 -9.33
C SER A 21 -2.19 -0.95 -8.36
N TRP A 22 -0.96 -1.42 -8.58
CA TRP A 22 0.21 -0.98 -7.85
C TRP A 22 1.48 -0.99 -8.71
N LEU A 23 2.49 -0.27 -8.25
CA LEU A 23 3.78 -0.19 -8.93
C LEU A 23 4.86 -1.07 -8.30
N ALA A 24 4.56 -1.82 -7.26
CA ALA A 24 5.50 -2.67 -6.51
C ALA A 24 6.64 -1.84 -5.88
N LEU A 25 6.30 -0.71 -5.28
CA LEU A 25 7.23 0.12 -4.50
C LEU A 25 6.65 0.46 -3.13
N ILE A 26 7.54 0.72 -2.19
CA ILE A 26 7.23 1.26 -0.87
C ILE A 26 7.88 2.64 -0.79
N GLY A 27 7.17 3.60 -0.21
CA GLY A 27 7.67 4.96 -0.09
C GLY A 27 7.04 5.70 1.08
N GLN A 28 7.57 6.87 1.35
CA GLN A 28 7.12 7.78 2.40
C GLN A 28 7.10 9.21 1.89
N ASP A 29 6.37 10.06 2.60
CA ASP A 29 6.34 11.49 2.29
C ASP A 29 7.73 12.11 2.46
N VAL A 30 8.05 13.08 1.62
CA VAL A 30 9.30 13.84 1.69
C VAL A 30 9.16 14.91 2.77
N ASP A 31 9.99 14.84 3.81
CA ASP A 31 10.10 15.90 4.80
C ASP A 31 11.12 16.99 4.37
N PRO A 32 11.09 18.20 4.98
CA PRO A 32 12.00 19.30 4.59
C PRO A 32 13.49 18.99 4.77
N ARG A 33 13.87 18.10 5.69
CA ARG A 33 15.27 17.69 5.90
C ARG A 33 15.71 16.78 4.75
N THR A 34 14.88 15.80 4.42
CA THR A 34 15.09 14.87 3.29
C THR A 34 15.20 15.64 1.97
N ALA A 35 14.29 16.62 1.73
CA ALA A 35 14.33 17.43 0.52
C ALA A 35 15.67 18.17 0.36
N ARG A 36 16.21 18.74 1.43
CA ARG A 36 17.53 19.41 1.42
C ARG A 36 18.68 18.44 1.11
N VAL A 37 18.67 17.26 1.74
CA VAL A 37 19.72 16.24 1.51
C VAL A 37 19.69 15.76 0.06
N LEU A 38 18.51 15.51 -0.48
CA LEU A 38 18.33 15.05 -1.86
C LEU A 38 18.34 16.18 -2.91
N ARG A 39 18.56 17.43 -2.48
CA ARG A 39 18.59 18.63 -3.35
C ARG A 39 17.34 18.79 -4.19
N LEU A 40 16.18 18.51 -3.59
CA LEU A 40 14.90 18.68 -4.25
C LEU A 40 14.47 20.14 -4.26
N PRO A 41 13.70 20.58 -5.27
CA PRO A 41 13.21 21.97 -5.35
C PRO A 41 12.18 22.31 -4.27
N SER A 42 11.46 21.30 -3.74
CA SER A 42 10.45 21.45 -2.68
C SER A 42 10.34 20.16 -1.87
N PRO A 43 9.84 20.22 -0.61
CA PRO A 43 9.61 19.06 0.24
C PRO A 43 8.30 18.33 -0.13
N GLU A 44 8.14 17.99 -1.38
CA GLU A 44 6.97 17.32 -1.93
C GLU A 44 7.40 16.02 -2.61
N GLY A 45 6.46 15.09 -2.78
CA GLY A 45 6.66 13.84 -3.49
C GLY A 45 6.68 12.61 -2.59
N LEU A 46 6.81 11.46 -3.22
CA LEU A 46 6.93 10.17 -2.54
C LEU A 46 8.38 9.68 -2.69
N LEU A 47 9.13 9.67 -1.58
CA LEU A 47 10.47 9.06 -1.53
C LEU A 47 10.33 7.54 -1.54
N ILE A 48 10.88 6.90 -2.55
CA ILE A 48 10.95 5.44 -2.65
C ILE A 48 11.95 4.91 -1.61
N THR A 49 11.48 4.12 -0.67
CA THR A 49 12.32 3.48 0.36
C THR A 49 12.64 2.03 0.03
N GLU A 50 11.77 1.37 -0.76
CA GLU A 50 11.97 0.00 -1.20
C GLU A 50 11.33 -0.22 -2.58
N VAL A 51 12.00 -0.99 -3.44
CA VAL A 51 11.46 -1.45 -4.72
C VAL A 51 11.36 -2.96 -4.67
N LEU A 52 10.14 -3.47 -4.92
CA LEU A 52 9.81 -4.88 -4.94
C LEU A 52 9.90 -5.42 -6.37
N ASP A 53 9.93 -6.75 -6.51
CA ASP A 53 9.80 -7.34 -7.85
C ASP A 53 8.45 -6.95 -8.47
N GLY A 54 8.52 -6.29 -9.63
CA GLY A 54 7.34 -5.79 -10.32
C GLY A 54 7.61 -4.58 -11.23
N PRO A 55 6.57 -3.78 -11.51
CA PRO A 55 6.65 -2.66 -12.47
C PRO A 55 7.78 -1.67 -12.19
N ALA A 56 7.92 -1.21 -10.93
CA ALA A 56 8.95 -0.23 -10.58
C ALA A 56 10.38 -0.76 -10.80
N ALA A 57 10.63 -2.03 -10.42
CA ALA A 57 11.92 -2.67 -10.63
C ALA A 57 12.25 -2.82 -12.12
N LYS A 58 11.27 -3.26 -12.92
CA LYS A 58 11.43 -3.42 -14.38
C LYS A 58 11.69 -2.09 -15.09
N ALA A 59 11.13 -1.00 -14.56
CA ALA A 59 11.34 0.35 -15.05
C ALA A 59 12.67 0.98 -14.58
N GLY A 60 13.44 0.27 -13.74
CA GLY A 60 14.74 0.74 -13.24
C GLY A 60 14.65 1.79 -12.13
N LEU A 61 13.49 1.90 -11.46
CA LEU A 61 13.36 2.71 -10.25
C LEU A 61 14.15 2.08 -9.10
N LYS A 62 14.63 2.92 -8.19
CA LYS A 62 15.50 2.51 -7.08
C LYS A 62 15.09 3.18 -5.77
N PRO A 63 15.44 2.60 -4.61
CA PRO A 63 15.38 3.33 -3.35
C PRO A 63 16.21 4.63 -3.44
N GLY A 64 15.67 5.71 -2.91
CA GLY A 64 16.24 7.07 -3.03
C GLY A 64 15.65 7.92 -4.15
N ASP A 65 14.95 7.34 -5.12
CA ASP A 65 14.19 8.11 -6.10
C ASP A 65 13.00 8.79 -5.41
N VAL A 66 12.65 9.99 -5.89
CA VAL A 66 11.48 10.71 -5.40
C VAL A 66 10.47 10.88 -6.53
N VAL A 67 9.32 10.23 -6.43
CA VAL A 67 8.22 10.38 -7.39
C VAL A 67 7.63 11.77 -7.24
N ARG A 68 7.56 12.53 -8.36
CA ARG A 68 7.10 13.91 -8.43
C ARG A 68 5.87 14.10 -9.30
N GLY A 69 5.58 13.15 -10.18
CA GLY A 69 4.43 13.22 -11.07
C GLY A 69 3.99 11.87 -11.60
N LEU A 70 2.72 11.76 -11.94
CA LEU A 70 2.11 10.66 -12.68
C LEU A 70 1.25 11.25 -13.80
N ASP A 71 1.56 10.91 -15.06
CA ASP A 71 0.90 11.41 -16.28
C ASP A 71 0.77 12.96 -16.30
N GLY A 72 1.84 13.67 -15.92
CA GLY A 72 1.86 15.14 -15.87
C GLY A 72 1.11 15.74 -14.67
N HIS A 73 0.53 14.93 -13.80
CA HIS A 73 -0.11 15.40 -12.57
C HIS A 73 0.88 15.38 -11.40
N PRO A 74 1.10 16.50 -10.69
CA PRO A 74 2.08 16.56 -9.62
C PRO A 74 1.70 15.67 -8.45
N VAL A 75 2.70 14.99 -7.88
CA VAL A 75 2.61 14.21 -6.66
C VAL A 75 3.21 15.04 -5.53
N SER A 76 2.38 15.55 -4.62
CA SER A 76 2.82 16.29 -3.44
C SER A 76 3.20 15.38 -2.27
N ASP A 77 2.48 14.28 -2.15
CA ASP A 77 2.56 13.35 -1.03
C ASP A 77 2.06 11.94 -1.42
N ARG A 78 2.11 11.03 -0.48
CA ARG A 78 1.64 9.65 -0.61
C ARG A 78 0.16 9.54 -0.97
N ASP A 79 -0.69 10.37 -0.38
CA ASP A 79 -2.13 10.27 -0.58
C ASP A 79 -2.53 10.73 -1.99
N VAL A 80 -1.86 11.78 -2.50
CA VAL A 80 -1.99 12.21 -3.90
C VAL A 80 -1.47 11.12 -4.84
N TYR A 81 -0.28 10.53 -4.56
CA TYR A 81 0.24 9.40 -5.34
C TYR A 81 -0.77 8.26 -5.43
N LEU A 82 -1.31 7.79 -4.32
CA LEU A 82 -2.30 6.72 -4.29
C LEU A 82 -3.61 7.10 -4.99
N SER A 83 -4.00 8.37 -4.90
CA SER A 83 -5.19 8.87 -5.60
C SER A 83 -5.03 8.85 -7.10
N LEU A 84 -3.89 9.33 -7.61
CA LEU A 84 -3.57 9.31 -9.05
C LEU A 84 -3.45 7.88 -9.57
N LEU A 85 -2.73 7.01 -8.84
CA LEU A 85 -2.54 5.62 -9.25
C LEU A 85 -3.87 4.85 -9.37
N ARG A 86 -4.88 5.17 -8.56
CA ARG A 86 -6.22 4.55 -8.64
C ARG A 86 -6.94 4.79 -9.97
N ASN A 87 -6.55 5.83 -10.74
CA ASN A 87 -7.12 6.11 -12.05
C ASN A 87 -6.55 5.21 -13.15
N HIS A 88 -5.51 4.44 -12.84
CA HIS A 88 -4.84 3.52 -13.77
C HIS A 88 -5.21 2.08 -13.50
N GLN A 89 -5.35 1.31 -14.56
CA GLN A 89 -5.60 -0.12 -14.50
C GLN A 89 -4.32 -0.91 -14.82
N PRO A 90 -4.23 -2.16 -14.39
CA PRO A 90 -3.16 -3.04 -14.83
C PRO A 90 -3.10 -3.12 -16.35
N GLY A 91 -1.91 -2.88 -16.91
CA GLY A 91 -1.68 -2.86 -18.35
C GLY A 91 -1.84 -1.49 -19.03
N ASP A 92 -2.29 -0.44 -18.32
CA ASP A 92 -2.24 0.93 -18.85
C ASP A 92 -0.76 1.41 -18.87
N ASP A 93 -0.41 2.21 -19.90
CA ASP A 93 0.85 2.95 -19.85
C ASP A 93 0.72 4.13 -18.89
N LEU A 94 1.71 4.31 -18.04
CA LEU A 94 1.79 5.36 -17.05
C LEU A 94 3.14 6.05 -17.13
N ALA A 95 3.17 7.35 -17.37
CA ALA A 95 4.39 8.16 -17.30
C ALA A 95 4.64 8.56 -15.84
N LEU A 96 5.75 8.09 -15.27
CA LEU A 96 6.17 8.42 -13.90
C LEU A 96 7.36 9.37 -13.97
N GLU A 97 7.18 10.56 -13.40
CA GLU A 97 8.21 11.58 -13.25
C GLU A 97 8.86 11.45 -11.86
N TYR A 98 10.18 11.44 -11.82
CA TYR A 98 10.92 11.30 -10.58
C TYR A 98 12.21 12.10 -10.56
N TYR A 99 12.73 12.35 -9.36
CA TYR A 99 14.06 12.88 -9.14
C TYR A 99 15.00 11.79 -8.67
N ARG A 100 16.21 11.78 -9.26
CA ARG A 100 17.35 10.95 -8.85
C ARG A 100 18.61 11.80 -8.87
N ASP A 101 19.36 11.85 -7.78
CA ASP A 101 20.61 12.61 -7.66
C ASP A 101 20.45 14.08 -8.07
N GLY A 102 19.33 14.71 -7.70
CA GLY A 102 19.02 16.10 -8.00
C GLY A 102 18.61 16.37 -9.46
N LYS A 103 18.38 15.34 -10.26
CA LYS A 103 17.98 15.45 -11.67
C LYS A 103 16.58 14.87 -11.86
N ALA A 104 15.75 15.60 -12.64
CA ALA A 104 14.46 15.09 -13.07
C ALA A 104 14.64 14.04 -14.18
N ALA A 105 13.84 13.01 -14.13
CA ALA A 105 13.74 11.98 -15.15
C ALA A 105 12.30 11.47 -15.26
N THR A 106 11.97 10.84 -16.37
CA THR A 106 10.65 10.23 -16.62
C THR A 106 10.87 8.82 -17.12
N VAL A 107 9.99 7.90 -16.67
CA VAL A 107 9.96 6.53 -17.15
C VAL A 107 8.49 6.13 -17.40
N THR A 108 8.28 5.38 -18.48
CA THR A 108 6.97 4.76 -18.73
C THR A 108 6.97 3.36 -18.17
N LEU A 109 5.94 3.03 -17.41
CA LEU A 109 5.74 1.71 -16.82
C LEU A 109 4.26 1.36 -16.77
N SER A 110 3.95 0.09 -16.59
CA SER A 110 2.57 -0.41 -16.57
C SER A 110 2.26 -0.96 -15.19
N PRO A 111 1.23 -0.44 -14.48
CA PRO A 111 0.85 -0.97 -13.19
C PRO A 111 0.48 -2.46 -13.26
N ALA A 112 0.76 -3.19 -12.20
CA ALA A 112 0.36 -4.58 -12.03
C ALA A 112 -0.88 -4.71 -11.14
N VAL A 113 -1.52 -5.86 -11.16
CA VAL A 113 -2.60 -6.21 -10.22
C VAL A 113 -2.02 -6.37 -8.82
N PHE A 114 -2.61 -5.71 -7.83
CA PHE A 114 -2.29 -5.94 -6.42
C PHE A 114 -3.19 -7.05 -5.87
N ASP A 115 -2.96 -8.28 -6.29
CA ASP A 115 -3.78 -9.43 -5.94
C ASP A 115 -3.68 -9.83 -4.45
N ASP A 116 -4.55 -10.76 -4.02
CA ASP A 116 -4.63 -11.19 -2.62
C ASP A 116 -3.35 -11.86 -2.15
N LYS A 117 -2.71 -12.68 -2.98
CA LYS A 117 -1.47 -13.38 -2.65
C LYS A 117 -0.33 -12.39 -2.41
N THR A 118 -0.21 -11.40 -3.28
CA THR A 118 0.80 -10.34 -3.16
C THR A 118 0.55 -9.49 -1.93
N ALA A 119 -0.72 -9.11 -1.68
CA ALA A 119 -1.10 -8.33 -0.51
C ALA A 119 -0.85 -9.09 0.80
N GLU A 120 -1.16 -10.40 0.85
CA GLU A 120 -0.92 -11.26 2.01
C GLU A 120 0.57 -11.40 2.32
N ASN A 121 1.39 -11.68 1.30
CA ASN A 121 2.83 -11.79 1.44
C ASN A 121 3.45 -10.47 1.94
N LEU A 122 3.01 -9.34 1.39
CA LEU A 122 3.50 -8.03 1.80
C LEU A 122 3.03 -7.67 3.22
N ALA A 123 1.78 -7.97 3.59
CA ALA A 123 1.26 -7.77 4.93
C ALA A 123 2.03 -8.60 5.96
N GLN A 124 2.28 -9.88 5.66
CA GLN A 124 3.09 -10.75 6.51
C GLN A 124 4.52 -10.21 6.67
N ARG A 125 5.11 -9.68 5.60
CA ARG A 125 6.47 -9.14 5.64
C ARG A 125 6.54 -7.83 6.43
N ARG A 126 5.60 -6.91 6.21
CA ARG A 126 5.62 -5.58 6.85
C ARG A 126 5.03 -5.59 8.25
N TRP A 127 3.84 -6.17 8.41
CA TRP A 127 3.13 -6.16 9.68
C TRP A 127 3.50 -7.34 10.56
N GLY A 128 3.86 -8.47 9.96
CA GLY A 128 4.35 -9.65 10.67
C GLY A 128 3.25 -10.58 11.15
N ALA A 129 2.01 -10.43 10.67
CA ALA A 129 0.92 -11.33 11.01
C ALA A 129 0.28 -11.93 9.76
N THR A 130 -0.10 -13.20 9.82
CA THR A 130 -1.01 -13.83 8.86
C THR A 130 -2.40 -13.92 9.47
N VAL A 131 -3.42 -13.85 8.61
CA VAL A 131 -4.80 -13.92 9.04
C VAL A 131 -5.59 -14.94 8.22
N LYS A 132 -6.65 -15.45 8.82
CA LYS A 132 -7.68 -16.27 8.17
C LYS A 132 -9.06 -15.69 8.41
N ASP A 133 -10.05 -16.17 7.68
CA ASP A 133 -11.43 -15.76 7.90
C ASP A 133 -11.92 -16.11 9.31
N GLY A 134 -12.62 -15.17 9.90
CA GLY A 134 -13.32 -15.32 11.15
C GLY A 134 -14.78 -14.91 11.02
N ARG A 135 -15.60 -15.21 12.03
CA ARG A 135 -17.05 -14.97 11.98
C ARG A 135 -17.41 -13.48 11.82
N ASN A 136 -16.65 -12.56 12.41
CA ASN A 136 -16.90 -11.11 12.38
C ASN A 136 -15.60 -10.30 12.22
N GLY A 137 -14.63 -10.80 11.47
CA GLY A 137 -13.33 -10.15 11.25
C GLY A 137 -12.29 -11.12 10.72
N ALA A 138 -11.07 -10.65 10.58
CA ALA A 138 -9.92 -11.48 10.22
C ALA A 138 -9.25 -12.01 11.50
N VAL A 139 -9.15 -13.32 11.66
CA VAL A 139 -8.51 -13.95 12.82
C VAL A 139 -7.02 -14.10 12.58
N VAL A 140 -6.20 -13.62 13.51
CA VAL A 140 -4.74 -13.83 13.48
C VAL A 140 -4.43 -15.32 13.55
N ASP A 141 -3.75 -15.84 12.54
CA ASP A 141 -3.35 -17.25 12.47
C ASP A 141 -1.92 -17.46 12.96
N SER A 142 -1.02 -16.54 12.62
CA SER A 142 0.35 -16.52 13.15
C SER A 142 0.87 -15.10 13.31
N VAL A 143 1.85 -14.92 14.21
CA VAL A 143 2.61 -13.69 14.40
C VAL A 143 4.09 -14.03 14.31
N ARG A 144 4.81 -13.26 13.51
CA ARG A 144 6.25 -13.44 13.32
C ARG A 144 7.01 -12.80 14.47
N PRO A 145 7.97 -13.54 15.10
CA PRO A 145 8.86 -12.96 16.10
C PRO A 145 9.62 -11.73 15.60
N GLY A 146 9.79 -10.73 16.46
CA GLY A 146 10.48 -9.48 16.15
C GLY A 146 9.71 -8.54 15.20
N SER A 147 8.44 -8.82 14.91
CA SER A 147 7.63 -8.01 13.99
C SER A 147 6.88 -6.90 14.70
N PRO A 148 6.38 -5.87 13.95
CA PRO A 148 5.47 -4.87 14.50
C PRO A 148 4.24 -5.47 15.18
N ALA A 149 3.68 -6.55 14.63
CA ALA A 149 2.55 -7.25 15.21
C ALA A 149 2.87 -7.85 16.59
N GLU A 150 4.05 -8.46 16.76
CA GLU A 150 4.49 -8.97 18.06
C GLU A 150 4.74 -7.82 19.04
N GLY A 151 5.37 -6.75 18.60
CA GLY A 151 5.62 -5.55 19.44
C GLY A 151 4.32 -4.92 19.97
N LEU A 152 3.19 -5.10 19.31
CA LEU A 152 1.86 -4.74 19.78
C LEU A 152 1.24 -5.78 20.71
N GLY A 153 1.85 -6.93 20.89
CA GLY A 153 1.28 -8.04 21.63
C GLY A 153 0.13 -8.75 20.91
N LEU A 154 0.04 -8.65 19.58
CA LEU A 154 -0.87 -9.49 18.81
C LEU A 154 -0.53 -10.96 18.99
N ALA A 155 -1.55 -11.80 19.12
CA ALA A 155 -1.40 -13.22 19.32
C ALA A 155 -2.33 -14.01 18.40
N LYS A 156 -1.98 -15.27 18.15
CA LYS A 156 -2.85 -16.21 17.45
C LYS A 156 -4.22 -16.26 18.12
N GLY A 157 -5.28 -16.16 17.34
CA GLY A 157 -6.66 -16.15 17.80
C GLY A 157 -7.26 -14.76 18.04
N ASP A 158 -6.46 -13.68 18.01
CA ASP A 158 -7.00 -12.33 18.05
C ASP A 158 -7.84 -12.05 16.81
N LEU A 159 -8.93 -11.31 16.99
CA LEU A 159 -9.79 -10.90 15.90
C LEU A 159 -9.45 -9.46 15.50
N ILE A 160 -9.00 -9.25 14.28
CA ILE A 160 -8.84 -7.91 13.69
C ILE A 160 -10.20 -7.51 13.10
N ALA A 161 -10.89 -6.63 13.82
CA ALA A 161 -12.22 -6.13 13.45
C ALA A 161 -12.19 -4.76 12.77
N GLY A 162 -11.01 -4.16 12.61
CA GLY A 162 -10.84 -2.90 11.89
C GLY A 162 -9.38 -2.56 11.62
N VAL A 163 -9.15 -1.90 10.48
CA VAL A 163 -7.84 -1.43 10.01
C VAL A 163 -8.00 -0.02 9.44
N GLY A 164 -7.22 0.95 9.91
CA GLY A 164 -7.24 2.33 9.42
C GLY A 164 -8.62 3.00 9.53
N GLY A 165 -9.38 2.70 10.59
CA GLY A 165 -10.74 3.21 10.79
C GLY A 165 -11.84 2.48 10.01
N ARG A 166 -11.49 1.50 9.15
CA ARG A 166 -12.46 0.71 8.38
C ARG A 166 -12.78 -0.59 9.11
N ALA A 167 -14.04 -1.00 9.05
CA ALA A 167 -14.46 -2.30 9.56
C ALA A 167 -13.88 -3.43 8.68
N VAL A 168 -13.46 -4.51 9.34
CA VAL A 168 -12.98 -5.74 8.71
C VAL A 168 -13.92 -6.85 9.11
N LYS A 169 -14.58 -7.47 8.14
CA LYS A 169 -15.55 -8.56 8.36
C LYS A 169 -14.97 -9.94 8.06
N GLY A 170 -13.81 -9.99 7.37
CA GLY A 170 -13.12 -11.21 6.99
C GLY A 170 -11.73 -10.92 6.41
N LYS A 171 -11.05 -11.95 5.91
CA LYS A 171 -9.70 -11.86 5.33
C LYS A 171 -9.66 -10.91 4.11
N THR A 172 -10.67 -10.94 3.25
CA THR A 172 -10.75 -10.06 2.07
C THR A 172 -10.75 -8.59 2.48
N ASP A 173 -11.60 -8.19 3.44
CA ASP A 173 -11.65 -6.82 3.94
C ASP A 173 -10.32 -6.39 4.60
N TYR A 174 -9.65 -7.32 5.30
CA TYR A 174 -8.32 -7.09 5.86
C TYR A 174 -7.29 -6.80 4.78
N LEU A 175 -7.25 -7.59 3.70
CA LEU A 175 -6.33 -7.38 2.58
C LEU A 175 -6.64 -6.08 1.82
N ASP A 176 -7.92 -5.75 1.64
CA ASP A 176 -8.32 -4.47 1.04
C ASP A 176 -7.92 -3.27 1.89
N ALA A 177 -8.08 -3.38 3.21
CA ALA A 177 -7.62 -2.35 4.12
C ALA A 177 -6.08 -2.24 4.14
N PHE A 178 -5.36 -3.36 4.05
CA PHE A 178 -3.92 -3.39 3.88
C PHE A 178 -3.48 -2.68 2.59
N ARG A 179 -4.08 -2.99 1.43
CA ARG A 179 -3.76 -2.36 0.13
C ARG A 179 -3.92 -0.84 0.17
N ARG A 180 -4.85 -0.33 0.96
CA ARG A 180 -5.06 1.12 1.13
C ARG A 180 -4.03 1.77 2.05
N ALA A 181 -3.43 0.98 2.92
CA ALA A 181 -2.57 1.46 4.01
C ALA A 181 -1.11 0.99 3.90
N TYR A 182 -0.74 0.25 2.86
CA TYR A 182 0.58 -0.36 2.76
C TYR A 182 1.76 0.63 2.72
N LEU A 183 1.50 1.88 2.34
CA LEU A 183 2.48 2.97 2.40
C LEU A 183 2.44 3.75 3.72
N ASN A 184 1.49 3.49 4.63
CA ASN A 184 1.42 4.20 5.90
C ASN A 184 2.59 3.81 6.79
N GLN A 185 3.15 4.79 7.51
CA GLN A 185 4.18 4.55 8.54
C GLN A 185 3.56 4.09 9.87
N GLN A 186 2.29 4.39 10.06
CA GLN A 186 1.52 3.96 11.24
C GLN A 186 0.12 3.56 10.81
N ILE A 187 -0.44 2.58 11.48
CA ILE A 187 -1.80 2.14 11.24
C ILE A 187 -2.56 1.88 12.54
N LEU A 188 -3.83 2.30 12.56
CA LEU A 188 -4.72 2.01 13.68
C LEU A 188 -5.40 0.68 13.45
N LEU A 189 -5.26 -0.24 14.39
CA LEU A 189 -5.96 -1.52 14.41
C LEU A 189 -7.01 -1.55 15.51
N ARG A 190 -8.17 -2.12 15.21
CA ARG A 190 -9.17 -2.51 16.19
C ARG A 190 -9.12 -4.02 16.36
N VAL A 191 -8.67 -4.47 17.52
CA VAL A 191 -8.44 -5.88 17.85
C VAL A 191 -9.39 -6.30 18.96
N VAL A 192 -9.99 -7.48 18.81
CA VAL A 192 -10.85 -8.08 19.81
C VAL A 192 -10.19 -9.35 20.33
N ARG A 193 -10.06 -9.45 21.67
CA ARG A 193 -9.55 -10.63 22.38
C ARG A 193 -10.52 -10.99 23.51
N GLY A 194 -11.18 -12.12 23.38
CA GLY A 194 -12.29 -12.45 24.27
C GLY A 194 -13.39 -11.39 24.22
N ASN A 195 -13.74 -10.81 25.38
CA ASN A 195 -14.76 -9.76 25.50
C ASN A 195 -14.17 -8.34 25.49
N ARG A 196 -12.87 -8.18 25.19
CA ARG A 196 -12.20 -6.88 25.22
C ARG A 196 -11.91 -6.39 23.81
N VAL A 197 -12.11 -5.08 23.58
CA VAL A 197 -11.79 -4.40 22.34
C VAL A 197 -10.61 -3.45 22.61
N TYR A 198 -9.59 -3.55 21.79
CA TYR A 198 -8.40 -2.72 21.84
C TYR A 198 -8.31 -1.89 20.58
N GLN A 199 -7.96 -0.63 20.72
CA GLN A 199 -7.48 0.18 19.61
C GLN A 199 -5.98 0.39 19.79
N VAL A 200 -5.19 -0.14 18.88
CA VAL A 200 -3.74 -0.11 18.93
C VAL A 200 -3.16 0.53 17.68
N ARG A 201 -2.11 1.33 17.87
CA ARG A 201 -1.41 1.97 16.75
C ARG A 201 -0.12 1.23 16.49
N MET A 202 -0.03 0.63 15.32
CA MET A 202 1.15 -0.10 14.86
C MET A 202 2.06 0.85 14.07
N GLY A 203 3.31 0.98 14.47
CA GLY A 203 4.38 1.57 13.66
C GLY A 203 4.91 0.55 12.65
N LEU A 204 5.33 1.02 11.47
CA LEU A 204 5.75 0.17 10.35
C LEU A 204 7.14 0.56 9.85
#